data_11d47f1e6d7d8b72ad2b28e8d84e4fe5
#
_entry.id   11d47f1e6d7d8b72ad2b28e8d84e4fe5
#
_cell.length_a   1.000
_cell.length_b   1.000
_cell.length_c   1.000
_cell.angle_alpha   90.00
_cell.angle_beta   90.00
_cell.angle_gamma   90.00
#
_symmetry.space_group_name_H-M   'P 1'
#
loop_
_entity.id
_entity.type
_entity.pdbx_description
1 polymer ?
#
loop_
_entity_poly.entity_id
_entity_poly.type
_entity_poly.pdbx_seq_one_letter_code
_entity_poly.pdbx_strand_id
1 'polypeptide(L)' 'MSLYDYQKSKEIAAGELSFVSLIMAATWKADTLNFSRLKVAFPDIIGELEKIYFRGDKSK' A
#
# COMPACT_ATOMS: atom_id res chain seq x y z
N MET A 1 -3.57 -6.94 -15.96
CA MET A 1 -4.73 -6.91 -15.05
C MET A 1 -5.74 -7.95 -15.46
N SER A 2 -6.21 -8.72 -14.54
CA SER A 2 -7.16 -9.80 -14.83
C SER A 2 -8.56 -9.44 -14.34
N LEU A 3 -9.54 -10.15 -14.86
CA LEU A 3 -10.91 -9.98 -14.38
C LEU A 3 -11.01 -10.34 -12.89
N TYR A 4 -10.23 -11.33 -12.47
CA TYR A 4 -10.17 -11.72 -11.07
C TYR A 4 -9.73 -10.53 -10.20
N ASP A 5 -8.66 -9.87 -10.62
CA ASP A 5 -8.17 -8.71 -9.86
C ASP A 5 -9.20 -7.60 -9.81
N TYR A 6 -9.88 -7.37 -10.92
CA TYR A 6 -10.92 -6.35 -10.97
C TYR A 6 -12.05 -6.66 -9.99
N GLN A 7 -12.53 -7.91 -9.98
CA GLN A 7 -13.62 -8.28 -9.09
C GLN A 7 -13.18 -8.22 -7.63
N LYS A 8 -11.96 -8.65 -7.34
CA LYS A 8 -11.44 -8.57 -5.97
C LYS A 8 -11.31 -7.13 -5.50
N SER A 9 -10.89 -6.24 -6.39
CA SER A 9 -10.76 -4.84 -6.00
C SER A 9 -12.11 -4.25 -5.62
N LYS A 10 -13.17 -4.64 -6.30
CA LYS A 10 -14.50 -4.16 -5.95
C LYS A 10 -14.95 -4.67 -4.59
N GLU A 11 -14.64 -5.94 -4.28
CA GLU A 11 -14.95 -6.50 -2.97
C GLU A 11 -14.22 -5.76 -1.86
N ILE A 12 -12.95 -5.49 -2.09
CA ILE A 12 -12.15 -4.77 -1.10
C ILE A 12 -12.67 -3.35 -0.92
N ALA A 13 -13.02 -2.70 -2.02
CA ALA A 13 -13.51 -1.32 -1.98
C ALA A 13 -14.86 -1.21 -1.26
N ALA A 14 -15.65 -2.29 -1.28
CA ALA A 14 -16.95 -2.29 -0.61
C ALA A 14 -16.81 -2.36 0.92
N GLY A 15 -15.63 -2.71 1.43
CA GLY A 15 -15.40 -2.76 2.87
C GLY A 15 -15.22 -1.36 3.44
N GLU A 16 -14.96 -1.31 4.75
CA GLU A 16 -14.83 -0.04 5.45
C GLU A 16 -13.39 0.42 5.61
N LEU A 17 -12.53 0.01 4.69
CA LEU A 17 -11.13 0.39 4.73
C LEU A 17 -10.94 1.78 4.12
N SER A 18 -10.06 2.57 4.72
CA SER A 18 -9.77 3.89 4.20
C SER A 18 -8.89 3.80 2.95
N PHE A 19 -8.88 4.87 2.16
CA PHE A 19 -8.02 4.93 0.99
C PHE A 19 -6.56 4.75 1.41
N VAL A 20 -6.14 5.40 2.49
CA VAL A 20 -4.76 5.32 2.96
C VAL A 20 -4.40 3.89 3.33
N SER A 21 -5.30 3.20 4.04
CA SER A 21 -5.06 1.80 4.40
C SER A 21 -4.90 0.93 3.17
N LEU A 22 -5.69 1.20 2.13
CA LEU A 22 -5.61 0.42 0.90
C LEU A 22 -4.28 0.65 0.19
N ILE A 23 -3.79 1.89 0.18
CA ILE A 23 -2.49 2.18 -0.42
C ILE A 23 -1.37 1.51 0.37
N MET A 24 -1.45 1.56 1.69
CA MET A 24 -0.45 0.90 2.52
C MET A 24 -0.47 -0.61 2.32
N ALA A 25 -1.66 -1.20 2.21
CA ALA A 25 -1.77 -2.63 1.96
C ALA A 25 -1.16 -3.00 0.62
N ALA A 26 -1.40 -2.18 -0.40
CA ALA A 26 -0.81 -2.41 -1.71
C ALA A 26 0.71 -2.37 -1.63
N THR A 27 1.25 -1.51 -0.78
CA THR A 27 2.70 -1.37 -0.60
C THR A 27 3.31 -2.66 -0.04
N TRP A 28 2.62 -3.31 0.90
CA TRP A 28 3.11 -4.57 1.45
C TRP A 28 3.16 -5.69 0.43
N LYS A 29 2.36 -5.58 -0.63
CA LYS A 29 2.33 -6.58 -1.69
C LYS A 29 3.15 -6.19 -2.91
N ALA A 30 3.66 -4.98 -2.93
CA ALA A 30 4.35 -4.45 -4.11
C ALA A 30 5.75 -5.02 -4.24
N ASP A 31 6.12 -5.33 -5.47
CA ASP A 31 7.52 -5.62 -5.79
C ASP A 31 8.27 -4.29 -5.87
N THR A 32 9.57 -4.36 -6.13
CA THR A 32 10.42 -3.17 -6.15
C THR A 32 9.91 -2.11 -7.12
N LEU A 33 9.51 -2.53 -8.31
CA LEU A 33 9.03 -1.59 -9.32
C LEU A 33 7.74 -0.90 -8.89
N ASN A 34 6.78 -1.69 -8.41
CA ASN A 34 5.52 -1.13 -7.97
C ASN A 34 5.67 -0.27 -6.72
N PHE A 35 6.57 -0.65 -5.84
CA PHE A 35 6.85 0.17 -4.67
C PHE A 35 7.36 1.55 -5.10
N SER A 36 8.28 1.58 -6.07
CA SER A 36 8.80 2.85 -6.58
C SER A 36 7.68 3.71 -7.17
N ARG A 37 6.77 3.08 -7.90
CA ARG A 37 5.64 3.79 -8.49
C ARG A 37 4.73 4.38 -7.42
N LEU A 38 4.46 3.61 -6.38
CA LEU A 38 3.64 4.09 -5.27
C LEU A 38 4.32 5.25 -4.55
N LYS A 39 5.64 5.16 -4.37
CA LYS A 39 6.38 6.20 -3.68
C LYS A 39 6.34 7.51 -4.45
N VAL A 40 6.44 7.44 -5.77
CA VAL A 40 6.36 8.63 -6.60
C VAL A 40 4.96 9.24 -6.57
N ALA A 41 3.94 8.38 -6.62
CA ALA A 41 2.54 8.86 -6.67
C ALA A 41 2.04 9.35 -5.30
N PHE A 42 2.48 8.70 -4.23
CA PHE A 42 1.97 8.99 -2.88
C PHE A 42 3.12 9.15 -1.89
N PRO A 43 3.97 10.17 -2.09
CA PRO A 43 5.17 10.32 -1.24
C PRO A 43 4.82 10.50 0.23
N ASP A 44 3.70 11.16 0.53
CA ASP A 44 3.29 11.38 1.92
C ASP A 44 2.94 10.06 2.60
N ILE A 45 2.10 9.27 1.97
CA ILE A 45 1.66 8.00 2.54
C ILE A 45 2.82 7.03 2.67
N ILE A 46 3.61 6.89 1.62
CA ILE A 46 4.72 5.96 1.65
C ILE A 46 5.80 6.44 2.62
N GLY A 47 6.01 7.76 2.71
CA GLY A 47 6.95 8.31 3.66
C GLY A 47 6.57 8.00 5.10
N GLU A 48 5.28 8.10 5.43
CA GLU A 48 4.80 7.75 6.75
C GLU A 48 4.99 6.28 7.03
N LEU A 49 4.67 5.43 6.05
CA LEU A 49 4.84 4.00 6.21
C LEU A 49 6.30 3.64 6.44
N GLU A 50 7.20 4.22 5.67
CA GLU A 50 8.63 3.97 5.84
C GLU A 50 9.11 4.40 7.22
N LYS A 51 8.62 5.54 7.68
CA LYS A 51 8.99 6.07 8.98
C LYS A 51 8.60 5.09 10.10
N ILE A 52 7.38 4.61 10.05
CA ILE A 52 6.88 3.68 11.07
C ILE A 52 7.60 2.35 10.97
N TYR A 53 7.79 1.85 9.76
CA TYR A 53 8.46 0.57 9.54
C TYR A 53 9.89 0.59 10.08
N PHE A 54 10.65 1.63 9.71
CA PHE A 54 12.04 1.72 10.15
C PHE A 54 12.13 1.98 11.63
N ARG A 55 11.19 2.74 12.19
CA ARG A 55 11.18 2.98 13.62
C ARG A 55 10.94 1.69 14.39
N GLY A 56 9.99 0.88 13.91
CA GLY A 56 9.73 -0.41 14.53
C GLY A 56 10.92 -1.34 14.42
N ASP A 57 11.59 -1.30 13.29
CA ASP A 57 12.77 -2.11 13.07
C ASP A 57 13.89 -1.74 14.05
N LYS A 58 14.03 -0.45 14.29
CA LYS A 58 15.07 0.03 15.19
C LYS A 58 14.79 -0.32 16.63
N SER A 59 13.55 -0.52 16.99
CA SER A 59 13.18 -0.80 18.37
C SER A 59 13.57 -2.22 18.77
N LYS A 60 14.02 -3.00 17.84
CA LYS A 60 14.53 -4.33 18.14
C LYS A 60 15.97 -4.24 18.63
#